data_993c9223b9755a654f61ae51afc540a5
#
_entry.id   993c9223b9755a654f61ae51afc540a5
#
_cell.length_a   1.000
_cell.length_b   1.000
_cell.length_c   1.000
_cell.angle_alpha   90.00
_cell.angle_beta   90.00
_cell.angle_gamma   90.00
#
_symmetry.space_group_name_H-M   'P 1'
#
loop_
_entity.id
_entity.type
_entity.pdbx_description
1 polymer ?
#
loop_
_entity_poly.entity_id
_entity_poly.type
_entity_poly.pdbx_seq_one_letter_code
_entity_poly.pdbx_strand_id
1 'polypeptide(L)' 'MSDRRTPSLDLKAIGARIRALRGNQLQEELAPKIGISQGQLSKIESGRMAPALETLVRLANRFDKSLDWIVTGQDRH' A
#
# COMPACT_ATOMS: atom_id res chain seq x y z
N MET A 1 5.68 4.83 -27.53
CA MET A 1 5.04 3.55 -27.31
C MET A 1 5.30 3.05 -25.91
N SER A 2 4.30 2.54 -25.27
CA SER A 2 4.51 2.08 -23.89
C SER A 2 5.30 0.77 -23.91
N ASP A 3 6.14 0.63 -22.91
CA ASP A 3 6.94 -0.57 -22.75
C ASP A 3 6.13 -1.58 -21.93
N ARG A 4 5.63 -2.60 -22.59
CA ARG A 4 4.80 -3.59 -21.93
C ARG A 4 5.57 -4.51 -21.00
N ARG A 5 6.91 -4.50 -21.12
CA ARG A 5 7.75 -5.32 -20.25
C ARG A 5 8.02 -4.67 -18.92
N THR A 6 7.69 -3.38 -18.79
CA THR A 6 7.88 -2.65 -17.56
C THR A 6 6.52 -2.15 -17.09
N PRO A 7 5.78 -2.99 -16.38
CA PRO A 7 4.45 -2.58 -15.94
C PRO A 7 4.53 -1.37 -15.03
N SER A 8 3.61 -0.45 -15.26
CA SER A 8 3.47 0.71 -14.38
C SER A 8 2.82 0.29 -13.09
N LEU A 9 3.27 0.87 -11.99
CA LEU A 9 2.58 0.70 -10.72
C LEU A 9 1.34 1.58 -10.73
N ASP A 10 0.22 1.01 -10.31
CA ASP A 10 -1.00 1.77 -10.16
C ASP A 10 -1.10 2.24 -8.71
N LEU A 11 -0.58 3.43 -8.45
CA LEU A 11 -0.50 3.94 -7.09
C LEU A 11 -1.88 4.16 -6.48
N LYS A 12 -2.87 4.51 -7.29
CA LYS A 12 -4.22 4.68 -6.77
C LYS A 12 -4.81 3.34 -6.32
N ALA A 13 -4.58 2.30 -7.11
CA ALA A 13 -5.07 0.97 -6.75
C ALA A 13 -4.36 0.44 -5.50
N ILE A 14 -3.04 0.64 -5.42
CA ILE A 14 -2.27 0.25 -4.25
C ILE A 14 -2.79 0.99 -3.03
N GLY A 15 -2.97 2.29 -3.15
CA GLY A 15 -3.49 3.10 -2.05
C GLY A 15 -4.88 2.66 -1.61
N ALA A 16 -5.74 2.32 -2.57
CA ALA A 16 -7.08 1.86 -2.26
C ALA A 16 -7.06 0.53 -1.50
N ARG A 17 -6.14 -0.38 -1.86
CA ARG A 17 -6.02 -1.64 -1.13
C ARG A 17 -5.52 -1.41 0.29
N ILE A 18 -4.56 -0.51 0.45
CA ILE A 18 -4.05 -0.17 1.79
C ILE A 18 -5.16 0.44 2.63
N ARG A 19 -5.94 1.34 2.04
CA ARG A 19 -7.08 1.92 2.74
C ARG A 19 -8.09 0.85 3.14
N ALA A 20 -8.33 -0.12 2.27
CA ALA A 20 -9.25 -1.22 2.58
C ALA A 20 -8.73 -2.05 3.75
N LEU A 21 -7.42 -2.30 3.80
CA LEU A 21 -6.82 -3.02 4.92
C LEU A 21 -6.96 -2.23 6.22
N ARG A 22 -6.81 -0.92 6.14
CA ARG A 22 -6.95 -0.08 7.33
C ARG A 22 -8.37 -0.18 7.91
N GLY A 23 -9.37 -0.30 7.05
CA GLY A 23 -10.74 -0.45 7.52
C GLY A 23 -11.20 0.75 8.34
N ASN A 24 -11.73 0.48 9.52
CA ASN A 24 -12.24 1.53 10.41
C ASN A 24 -11.18 2.17 11.29
N GLN A 25 -9.95 1.65 11.23
CA GLN A 25 -8.87 2.23 12.02
C GLN A 25 -8.50 3.61 11.45
N LEU A 26 -8.25 4.57 12.32
CA LEU A 26 -7.86 5.91 11.86
C LEU A 26 -6.45 5.87 11.28
N GLN A 27 -6.20 6.77 10.32
CA GLN A 27 -4.85 6.88 9.74
C GLN A 27 -3.82 7.21 10.82
N GLU A 28 -4.17 8.09 11.76
CA GLU A 28 -3.26 8.47 12.83
C GLU A 28 -2.94 7.32 13.77
N GLU A 29 -3.80 6.32 13.82
CA GLU A 29 -3.53 5.12 14.61
C GLU A 29 -2.65 4.13 13.87
N LEU A 30 -2.89 3.95 12.58
CA LEU A 30 -2.14 2.96 11.81
C LEU A 30 -0.75 3.44 11.45
N ALA A 31 -0.61 4.71 11.07
CA ALA A 31 0.64 5.23 10.51
C ALA A 31 1.86 4.92 11.38
N PRO A 32 1.85 5.22 12.70
CA PRO A 32 3.04 4.90 13.49
C PRO A 32 3.33 3.41 13.58
N LYS A 33 2.31 2.57 13.46
CA LYS A 33 2.50 1.12 13.54
C LYS A 33 3.19 0.55 12.31
N ILE A 34 3.17 1.29 11.20
CA ILE A 34 3.88 0.88 9.99
C ILE A 34 5.03 1.84 9.67
N GLY A 35 5.39 2.67 10.64
CA GLY A 35 6.63 3.44 10.57
C GLY A 35 6.58 4.68 9.71
N ILE A 36 5.40 5.27 9.50
CA ILE A 36 5.26 6.48 8.70
C ILE A 36 4.40 7.50 9.43
N SER A 37 4.37 8.73 8.92
CA SER A 37 3.50 9.75 9.46
C SER A 37 2.08 9.60 8.91
N GLN A 38 1.12 10.20 9.60
CA GLN A 38 -0.25 10.20 9.13
C GLN A 38 -0.38 10.89 7.78
N GLY A 39 0.38 11.98 7.57
CA GLY A 39 0.38 12.67 6.29
C GLY A 39 0.91 11.80 5.16
N GLN A 40 1.96 11.00 5.42
CA GLN A 40 2.47 10.07 4.43
C GLN A 40 1.43 9.00 4.10
N LEU A 41 0.76 8.46 5.11
CA LEU A 41 -0.27 7.46 4.88
C LEU A 41 -1.40 8.03 4.04
N SER A 42 -1.80 9.26 4.32
CA SER A 42 -2.83 9.94 3.53
C SER A 42 -2.44 10.04 2.06
N LYS A 43 -1.19 10.42 1.78
CA LYS A 43 -0.69 10.52 0.41
C LYS A 43 -0.63 9.15 -0.27
N ILE A 44 -0.21 8.14 0.46
CA ILE A 44 -0.14 6.78 -0.07
C ILE A 44 -1.54 6.28 -0.43
N GLU A 45 -2.50 6.46 0.49
CA GLU A 45 -3.86 6.00 0.24
C GLU A 45 -4.54 6.72 -0.91
N SER A 46 -4.17 7.96 -1.16
CA SER A 46 -4.74 8.72 -2.28
C SER A 46 -4.00 8.54 -3.59
N GLY A 47 -2.92 7.75 -3.60
CA GLY A 47 -2.16 7.47 -4.81
C GLY A 47 -1.18 8.57 -5.19
N ARG A 48 -0.94 9.53 -4.31
CA ARG A 48 0.00 10.62 -4.58
C ARG A 48 1.43 10.29 -4.19
N MET A 49 1.65 9.17 -3.52
CA MET A 49 2.96 8.79 -3.04
C MET A 49 3.07 7.27 -3.06
N ALA A 50 4.20 6.78 -3.55
CA ALA A 50 4.45 5.34 -3.51
C ALA A 50 4.90 4.96 -2.11
N PRO A 51 4.37 3.86 -1.56
CA PRO A 51 4.87 3.38 -0.28
C PRO A 51 6.27 2.81 -0.43
N ALA A 52 7.10 3.03 0.59
CA ALA A 52 8.42 2.42 0.63
C ALA A 52 8.28 0.91 0.80
N LEU A 53 9.28 0.17 0.34
CA LEU A 53 9.26 -1.28 0.45
C LEU A 53 9.09 -1.73 1.90
N GLU A 54 9.80 -1.07 2.82
CA GLU A 54 9.70 -1.40 4.24
C GLU A 54 8.27 -1.24 4.76
N THR A 55 7.60 -0.17 4.32
CA THR A 55 6.21 0.07 4.71
C THR A 55 5.31 -1.05 4.19
N LEU A 56 5.54 -1.49 2.95
CA LEU A 56 4.77 -2.58 2.37
C LEU A 56 4.96 -3.88 3.13
N VAL A 57 6.19 -4.17 3.54
CA VAL A 57 6.47 -5.38 4.32
C VAL A 57 5.74 -5.32 5.66
N ARG A 58 5.76 -4.18 6.32
CA ARG A 58 5.05 -4.02 7.59
C ARG A 58 3.55 -4.16 7.44
N LEU A 59 3.00 -3.63 6.35
CA LEU A 59 1.58 -3.79 6.05
C LEU A 59 1.24 -5.26 5.79
N ALA A 60 2.05 -5.93 4.99
CA ALA A 60 1.82 -7.33 4.68
C ALA A 60 1.82 -8.18 5.94
N ASN A 61 2.77 -7.95 6.82
CA ASN A 61 2.87 -8.70 8.08
C ASN A 61 1.71 -8.39 9.01
N ARG A 62 1.37 -7.12 9.13
CA ARG A 62 0.34 -6.70 10.07
C ARG A 62 -1.05 -7.22 9.70
N PHE A 63 -1.34 -7.25 8.40
CA PHE A 63 -2.67 -7.63 7.92
C PHE A 63 -2.71 -9.03 7.32
N ASP A 64 -1.60 -9.75 7.41
CA ASP A 64 -1.49 -11.11 6.89
C ASP A 64 -1.89 -11.18 5.41
N LYS A 65 -1.32 -10.26 4.64
CA LYS A 65 -1.52 -10.20 3.20
C LYS A 65 -0.18 -10.32 2.49
N SER A 66 -0.21 -10.86 1.28
CA SER A 66 0.99 -10.95 0.47
C SER A 66 1.36 -9.58 -0.10
N LEU A 67 2.66 -9.38 -0.34
CA LEU A 67 3.12 -8.21 -1.07
C LEU A 67 2.51 -8.17 -2.47
N ASP A 68 2.40 -9.33 -3.11
CA ASP A 68 1.77 -9.42 -4.43
C ASP A 68 0.37 -8.83 -4.41
N TRP A 69 -0.42 -9.21 -3.42
CA TRP A 69 -1.78 -8.70 -3.38
C TRP A 69 -1.83 -7.19 -3.19
N ILE A 70 -0.98 -6.66 -2.29
CA ILE A 70 -0.98 -5.22 -2.03
C ILE A 70 -0.58 -4.46 -3.29
N VAL A 71 0.44 -4.93 -4.00
CA VAL A 71 1.01 -4.21 -5.13
C VAL A 71 0.23 -4.46 -6.42
N THR A 72 -0.22 -5.68 -6.65
CA THR A 72 -0.85 -6.05 -7.93
C THR A 72 -2.32 -6.39 -7.83
N GLY A 73 -2.82 -6.65 -6.64
CA GLY A 73 -4.20 -7.09 -6.44
C GLY A 73 -4.40 -8.58 -6.67
N GLN A 74 -3.33 -9.33 -6.84
CA GLN A 74 -3.42 -10.76 -7.13
C GLN A 74 -2.62 -11.55 -6.13
N ASP A 75 -3.26 -12.56 -5.54
CA ASP A 75 -2.56 -13.51 -4.71
C ASP A 75 -2.05 -14.64 -5.59
N ARG A 76 -0.76 -14.87 -5.53
CA ARG A 76 -0.14 -15.97 -6.24
C ARG A 76 0.34 -17.01 -5.26
N HIS A 77 0.04 -18.24 -5.57
CA HIS A 77 0.48 -19.37 -4.78
C HIS A 77 1.24 -20.36 -5.62
#